data_3efda843e82904737ac85d13164b7f26
#
_entry.id   3efda843e82904737ac85d13164b7f26
#
_cell.length_a   1.000
_cell.length_b   1.000
_cell.length_c   1.000
_cell.angle_alpha   90.00
_cell.angle_beta   90.00
_cell.angle_gamma   90.00
#
_symmetry.space_group_name_H-M   'P 1'
#
loop_
_entity.id
_entity.type
_entity.pdbx_description
1 polymer ?
#
loop_
_entity_poly.entity_id
_entity_poly.type
_entity_poly.pdbx_seq_one_letter_code
_entity_poly.pdbx_strand_id
1 'polypeptide(L)'
;MNPFAVVTASDRKYGDFLIEHWLRSLRENVRLDGIEIVVLDYGLSLAQRFCLQHDGALLRPGQRDGHVTVLRYRETRDLLIERPYEQICLCDSGDIIFQDDIAPLFERSPDTYRAVCEDYKPVFSFFIKDNFFRPEDKHLIADSFIKNRMINGGFIIAPRVQLMELCDACLGMIRDKGHFGPDQLVVNYLLHQQGFTELERRYNFVVATSAEPPRIEEGQFLDPDGRRIAVVHNAGNYRFLRPIDNFGYGPGHNVLKKEIYTALRGFYASREGLATAQETVQRSRRELAGLIRRLKTVT
;
A
#
# COMPACT_ATOMS: atom_id res chain seq x y z
N MET A 1 -17.35 18.82 -11.87
CA MET A 1 -16.02 18.22 -11.90
C MET A 1 -15.89 17.39 -10.63
N ASN A 2 -15.43 16.16 -10.71
CA ASN A 2 -15.33 15.30 -9.53
C ASN A 2 -14.18 15.77 -8.62
N PRO A 3 -14.43 16.07 -7.33
CA PRO A 3 -13.38 16.51 -6.41
C PRO A 3 -12.47 15.35 -5.96
N PHE A 4 -12.90 14.09 -6.11
CA PHE A 4 -12.21 12.93 -5.64
C PHE A 4 -11.86 11.98 -6.79
N ALA A 5 -10.81 11.17 -6.60
CA ALA A 5 -10.49 10.10 -7.53
C ALA A 5 -10.00 8.83 -6.79
N VAL A 6 -10.33 7.67 -7.36
CA VAL A 6 -9.66 6.41 -7.05
C VAL A 6 -8.72 6.12 -8.21
N VAL A 7 -7.41 6.10 -7.93
CA VAL A 7 -6.35 5.94 -8.92
C VAL A 7 -5.67 4.60 -8.72
N THR A 8 -5.56 3.83 -9.78
CA THR A 8 -4.82 2.58 -9.77
C THR A 8 -3.93 2.45 -11.01
N ALA A 9 -2.99 1.53 -10.99
CA ALA A 9 -2.05 1.29 -12.08
C ALA A 9 -2.09 -0.17 -12.51
N SER A 10 -2.21 -0.44 -13.80
CA SER A 10 -2.31 -1.81 -14.30
C SER A 10 -1.59 -2.02 -15.63
N ASP A 11 -1.25 -3.26 -15.90
CA ASP A 11 -0.75 -3.73 -17.18
C ASP A 11 -1.61 -4.91 -17.71
N ARG A 12 -1.27 -5.41 -18.89
CA ARG A 12 -1.99 -6.54 -19.51
C ARG A 12 -2.12 -7.76 -18.61
N LYS A 13 -1.12 -8.00 -17.75
CA LYS A 13 -1.08 -9.18 -16.88
C LYS A 13 -2.16 -9.15 -15.80
N TYR A 14 -2.49 -7.95 -15.31
CA TYR A 14 -3.46 -7.74 -14.25
C TYR A 14 -4.77 -7.13 -14.74
N GLY A 15 -4.89 -6.83 -16.05
CA GLY A 15 -6.03 -6.14 -16.63
C GLY A 15 -7.35 -6.91 -16.49
N ASP A 16 -7.34 -8.24 -16.60
CA ASP A 16 -8.56 -9.05 -16.45
C ASP A 16 -9.03 -9.02 -14.98
N PHE A 17 -8.11 -9.18 -14.01
CA PHE A 17 -8.43 -9.04 -12.60
C PHE A 17 -8.96 -7.61 -12.27
N LEU A 18 -8.35 -6.59 -12.86
CA LEU A 18 -8.79 -5.20 -12.71
C LEU A 18 -10.25 -5.03 -13.14
N ILE A 19 -10.67 -5.63 -14.24
CA ILE A 19 -12.03 -5.50 -14.78
C ILE A 19 -13.01 -6.37 -13.98
N GLU A 20 -12.71 -7.67 -13.86
CA GLU A 20 -13.65 -8.68 -13.37
C GLU A 20 -13.84 -8.64 -11.85
N HIS A 21 -12.84 -8.17 -11.12
CA HIS A 21 -12.86 -8.20 -9.65
C HIS A 21 -12.71 -6.81 -9.02
N TRP A 22 -11.64 -6.08 -9.36
CA TRP A 22 -11.35 -4.79 -8.74
C TRP A 22 -12.43 -3.75 -9.08
N LEU A 23 -12.64 -3.46 -10.38
CA LEU A 23 -13.58 -2.44 -10.85
C LEU A 23 -15.02 -2.83 -10.52
N ARG A 24 -15.38 -4.10 -10.75
CA ARG A 24 -16.71 -4.61 -10.43
C ARG A 24 -17.01 -4.47 -8.95
N SER A 25 -16.10 -4.90 -8.05
CA SER A 25 -16.29 -4.78 -6.61
C SER A 25 -16.38 -3.32 -6.15
N LEU A 26 -15.57 -2.44 -6.73
CA LEU A 26 -15.60 -1.00 -6.43
C LEU A 26 -16.99 -0.42 -6.78
N ARG A 27 -17.51 -0.73 -7.96
CA ARG A 27 -18.82 -0.23 -8.44
C ARG A 27 -20.01 -0.76 -7.66
N GLU A 28 -19.94 -2.02 -7.25
CA GLU A 28 -21.06 -2.66 -6.53
C GLU A 28 -21.11 -2.27 -5.04
N ASN A 29 -19.98 -1.83 -4.43
CA ASN A 29 -19.91 -1.62 -2.98
C ASN A 29 -19.56 -0.20 -2.56
N VAL A 30 -19.11 0.67 -3.48
CA VAL A 30 -18.68 2.04 -3.14
C VAL A 30 -19.58 3.06 -3.82
N ARG A 31 -20.02 4.05 -3.07
CA ARG A 31 -20.72 5.22 -3.63
C ARG A 31 -19.73 6.09 -4.40
N LEU A 32 -19.91 6.18 -5.70
CA LEU A 32 -18.98 6.86 -6.60
C LEU A 32 -19.41 8.28 -6.95
N ASP A 33 -20.40 8.85 -6.24
CA ASP A 33 -20.83 10.23 -6.44
C ASP A 33 -19.68 11.18 -6.14
N GLY A 34 -19.24 11.94 -7.15
CA GLY A 34 -18.10 12.84 -7.03
C GLY A 34 -16.71 12.17 -7.05
N ILE A 35 -16.64 10.85 -7.30
CA ILE A 35 -15.40 10.09 -7.37
C ILE A 35 -15.16 9.62 -8.81
N GLU A 36 -14.04 10.03 -9.41
CA GLU A 36 -13.61 9.53 -10.73
C GLU A 36 -12.71 8.30 -10.58
N ILE A 37 -12.91 7.28 -11.41
CA ILE A 37 -12.03 6.11 -11.47
C ILE A 37 -10.98 6.37 -12.53
N VAL A 38 -9.70 6.33 -12.16
CA VAL A 38 -8.57 6.55 -13.05
C VAL A 38 -7.66 5.34 -13.07
N VAL A 39 -7.37 4.83 -14.26
CA VAL A 39 -6.45 3.71 -14.47
C VAL A 39 -5.21 4.21 -15.23
N LEU A 40 -4.06 4.14 -14.59
CA LEU A 40 -2.77 4.38 -15.19
C LEU A 40 -2.39 3.14 -16.01
N ASP A 41 -2.43 3.29 -17.33
CA ASP A 41 -2.29 2.18 -18.31
C ASP A 41 -0.84 1.96 -18.69
N TYR A 42 -0.24 0.90 -18.19
CA TYR A 42 1.12 0.46 -18.50
C TYR A 42 1.16 -0.69 -19.52
N GLY A 43 0.25 -0.72 -20.46
CA GLY A 43 0.21 -1.70 -21.54
C GLY A 43 -0.95 -2.68 -21.43
N LEU A 44 -2.13 -2.21 -21.08
CA LEU A 44 -3.39 -2.96 -21.21
C LEU A 44 -3.64 -3.35 -22.67
N SER A 45 -4.30 -4.48 -22.90
CA SER A 45 -4.76 -4.87 -24.23
C SER A 45 -5.87 -3.94 -24.73
N LEU A 46 -6.12 -3.93 -26.04
CA LEU A 46 -7.22 -3.15 -26.62
C LEU A 46 -8.57 -3.55 -26.05
N ALA A 47 -8.80 -4.85 -25.84
CA ALA A 47 -10.04 -5.34 -25.23
C ALA A 47 -10.20 -4.84 -23.78
N GLN A 48 -9.14 -4.90 -22.96
CA GLN A 48 -9.16 -4.41 -21.59
C GLN A 48 -9.42 -2.89 -21.53
N ARG A 49 -8.77 -2.12 -22.39
CA ARG A 49 -9.01 -0.67 -22.53
C ARG A 49 -10.46 -0.37 -22.88
N PHE A 50 -11.00 -1.09 -23.87
CA PHE A 50 -12.39 -0.92 -24.28
C PHE A 50 -13.36 -1.18 -23.13
N CYS A 51 -13.21 -2.30 -22.40
CA CYS A 51 -14.05 -2.62 -21.24
C CYS A 51 -13.96 -1.53 -20.15
N LEU A 52 -12.75 -1.11 -19.79
CA LEU A 52 -12.55 -0.08 -18.74
C LEU A 52 -13.18 1.26 -19.14
N GLN A 53 -13.03 1.69 -20.40
CA GLN A 53 -13.63 2.93 -20.89
C GLN A 53 -15.15 2.85 -20.99
N HIS A 54 -15.66 1.71 -21.46
CA HIS A 54 -17.10 1.44 -21.51
C HIS A 54 -17.71 1.51 -20.12
N ASP A 55 -16.98 1.01 -19.12
CA ASP A 55 -17.35 1.08 -17.72
C ASP A 55 -16.97 2.44 -17.07
N GLY A 56 -16.67 3.47 -17.85
CA GLY A 56 -16.50 4.85 -17.40
C GLY A 56 -15.23 5.12 -16.61
N ALA A 57 -14.21 4.25 -16.70
CA ALA A 57 -12.90 4.57 -16.16
C ALA A 57 -12.11 5.48 -17.11
N LEU A 58 -11.47 6.51 -16.55
CA LEU A 58 -10.54 7.35 -17.26
C LEU A 58 -9.21 6.59 -17.42
N LEU A 59 -8.79 6.34 -18.66
CA LEU A 59 -7.48 5.74 -18.93
C LEU A 59 -6.44 6.82 -19.15
N ARG A 60 -5.33 6.70 -18.41
CA ARG A 60 -4.15 7.55 -18.61
C ARG A 60 -2.97 6.69 -19.05
N PRO A 61 -2.45 6.87 -20.27
CA PRO A 61 -1.27 6.16 -20.72
C PRO A 61 -0.05 6.46 -19.83
N GLY A 62 0.66 5.43 -19.40
CA GLY A 62 1.91 5.53 -18.65
C GLY A 62 3.09 5.03 -19.49
N GLN A 63 4.26 5.64 -19.28
CA GLN A 63 5.49 5.18 -19.90
C GLN A 63 6.13 4.08 -19.04
N ARG A 64 6.39 2.91 -19.65
CA ARG A 64 6.94 1.74 -18.95
C ARG A 64 8.47 1.68 -19.05
N ASP A 65 9.15 2.44 -18.22
CA ASP A 65 10.61 2.48 -18.07
C ASP A 65 11.10 2.01 -16.70
N GLY A 66 10.26 1.22 -16.00
CA GLY A 66 10.56 0.66 -14.68
C GLY A 66 9.43 -0.23 -14.16
N HIS A 67 9.44 -0.48 -12.84
CA HIS A 67 8.39 -1.26 -12.17
C HIS A 67 7.14 -0.40 -11.93
N VAL A 68 5.97 -0.93 -12.25
CA VAL A 68 4.68 -0.19 -12.21
C VAL A 68 4.41 0.43 -10.83
N THR A 69 4.78 -0.25 -9.73
CA THR A 69 4.59 0.28 -8.37
C THR A 69 5.39 1.55 -8.10
N VAL A 70 6.53 1.75 -8.79
CA VAL A 70 7.33 2.97 -8.69
C VAL A 70 6.87 4.01 -9.70
N LEU A 71 6.60 3.58 -10.93
CA LEU A 71 6.21 4.49 -12.02
C LEU A 71 4.88 5.18 -11.77
N ARG A 72 3.95 4.52 -11.06
CA ARG A 72 2.63 5.09 -10.78
C ARG A 72 2.69 6.47 -10.09
N TYR A 73 3.73 6.77 -9.34
CA TYR A 73 3.90 8.08 -8.69
C TYR A 73 4.19 9.19 -9.69
N ARG A 74 4.89 8.91 -10.79
CA ARG A 74 5.09 9.88 -11.88
C ARG A 74 3.76 10.23 -12.55
N GLU A 75 3.03 9.23 -13.00
CA GLU A 75 1.75 9.46 -13.70
C GLU A 75 0.68 10.05 -12.76
N THR A 76 0.70 9.69 -11.46
CA THR A 76 -0.20 10.30 -10.46
C THR A 76 0.15 11.77 -10.24
N ARG A 77 1.44 12.12 -10.18
CA ARG A 77 1.88 13.51 -10.07
C ARG A 77 1.42 14.34 -11.26
N ASP A 78 1.63 13.84 -12.47
CA ASP A 78 1.22 14.51 -13.70
C ASP A 78 -0.31 14.63 -13.80
N LEU A 79 -1.05 13.60 -13.39
CA LEU A 79 -2.50 13.65 -13.26
C LEU A 79 -2.95 14.76 -12.31
N LEU A 80 -2.27 14.93 -11.17
CA LEU A 80 -2.58 15.97 -10.19
C LEU A 80 -2.26 17.36 -10.72
N ILE A 81 -1.29 17.54 -11.61
CA ILE A 81 -1.01 18.81 -12.25
C ILE A 81 -2.14 19.17 -13.23
N GLU A 82 -2.65 18.21 -13.98
CA GLU A 82 -3.65 18.42 -15.03
C GLU A 82 -5.10 18.48 -14.50
N ARG A 83 -5.38 17.78 -13.39
CA ARG A 83 -6.74 17.66 -12.85
C ARG A 83 -6.81 18.22 -11.42
N PRO A 84 -7.84 19.00 -11.09
CA PRO A 84 -7.96 19.65 -9.78
C PRO A 84 -8.64 18.75 -8.73
N TYR A 85 -8.26 17.47 -8.64
CA TYR A 85 -8.76 16.63 -7.54
C TYR A 85 -8.30 17.20 -6.20
N GLU A 86 -9.19 17.19 -5.22
CA GLU A 86 -8.91 17.59 -3.85
C GLU A 86 -8.31 16.44 -3.05
N GLN A 87 -8.83 15.21 -3.29
CA GLN A 87 -8.44 14.00 -2.59
C GLN A 87 -8.26 12.85 -3.59
N ILE A 88 -7.25 12.03 -3.38
CA ILE A 88 -7.05 10.81 -4.17
C ILE A 88 -6.89 9.60 -3.25
N CYS A 89 -7.59 8.52 -3.58
CA CYS A 89 -7.28 7.18 -3.13
C CYS A 89 -6.36 6.51 -4.15
N LEU A 90 -5.08 6.35 -3.83
CA LEU A 90 -4.13 5.58 -4.64
C LEU A 90 -4.08 4.16 -4.12
N CYS A 91 -4.43 3.16 -4.96
CA CYS A 91 -4.47 1.77 -4.54
C CYS A 91 -3.95 0.79 -5.60
N ASP A 92 -3.61 -0.42 -5.15
CA ASP A 92 -3.18 -1.51 -6.02
C ASP A 92 -4.37 -2.09 -6.79
N SER A 93 -4.12 -2.66 -8.00
CA SER A 93 -5.18 -3.18 -8.88
C SER A 93 -5.20 -4.71 -8.99
N GLY A 94 -4.10 -5.36 -8.70
CA GLY A 94 -3.91 -6.79 -9.04
C GLY A 94 -4.27 -7.79 -7.93
N ASP A 95 -4.66 -7.28 -6.76
CA ASP A 95 -4.86 -8.09 -5.55
C ASP A 95 -5.70 -7.39 -4.47
N ILE A 96 -6.51 -6.42 -4.88
CA ILE A 96 -7.49 -5.74 -4.02
C ILE A 96 -8.91 -5.99 -4.55
N ILE A 97 -9.85 -6.22 -3.63
CA ILE A 97 -11.30 -6.16 -3.86
C ILE A 97 -11.96 -5.30 -2.78
N PHE A 98 -13.06 -4.65 -3.15
CA PHE A 98 -13.86 -3.81 -2.28
C PHE A 98 -15.12 -4.57 -1.86
N GLN A 99 -15.48 -4.52 -0.59
CA GLN A 99 -16.69 -5.18 -0.08
C GLN A 99 -17.61 -4.24 0.70
N ASP A 100 -17.15 -2.99 0.96
CA ASP A 100 -17.94 -1.99 1.67
C ASP A 100 -17.55 -0.58 1.19
N ASP A 101 -18.34 0.41 1.56
CA ASP A 101 -18.21 1.79 1.11
C ASP A 101 -16.97 2.48 1.71
N ILE A 102 -16.11 2.96 0.84
CA ILE A 102 -14.92 3.76 1.20
C ILE A 102 -15.12 5.26 0.97
N ALA A 103 -16.25 5.69 0.37
CA ALA A 103 -16.50 7.10 0.08
C ALA A 103 -16.39 8.01 1.31
N PRO A 104 -16.89 7.61 2.52
CA PRO A 104 -16.74 8.44 3.71
C PRO A 104 -15.30 8.72 4.13
N LEU A 105 -14.34 7.92 3.66
CA LEU A 105 -12.93 8.13 3.99
C LEU A 105 -12.33 9.37 3.32
N PHE A 106 -12.92 9.86 2.23
CA PHE A 106 -12.46 11.08 1.57
C PHE A 106 -12.72 12.33 2.43
N GLU A 107 -13.77 12.32 3.24
CA GLU A 107 -14.13 13.41 4.13
C GLU A 107 -13.51 13.27 5.53
N ARG A 108 -13.07 12.07 5.90
CA ARG A 108 -12.44 11.81 7.19
C ARG A 108 -11.02 12.35 7.22
N SER A 109 -10.71 13.30 8.11
CA SER A 109 -9.38 13.92 8.25
C SER A 109 -8.82 14.39 6.89
N PRO A 110 -9.52 15.31 6.17
CA PRO A 110 -9.24 15.62 4.76
C PRO A 110 -7.87 16.29 4.54
N ASP A 111 -7.25 16.81 5.59
CA ASP A 111 -5.99 17.56 5.52
C ASP A 111 -4.75 16.69 5.75
N THR A 112 -4.88 15.36 5.86
CA THR A 112 -3.77 14.47 6.15
C THR A 112 -3.85 13.16 5.36
N TYR A 113 -2.74 12.42 5.28
CA TYR A 113 -2.75 11.05 4.79
C TYR A 113 -3.64 10.16 5.64
N ARG A 114 -4.31 9.21 5.01
CA ARG A 114 -5.07 8.14 5.66
C ARG A 114 -4.57 6.82 5.12
N ALA A 115 -4.10 5.96 6.03
CA ALA A 115 -3.50 4.69 5.67
C ALA A 115 -3.67 3.67 6.80
N VAL A 116 -3.44 2.40 6.50
CA VAL A 116 -3.52 1.30 7.44
C VAL A 116 -2.13 0.77 7.76
N CYS A 117 -1.83 0.58 9.05
CA CYS A 117 -0.64 -0.13 9.48
C CYS A 117 -0.86 -1.63 9.48
N GLU A 118 0.14 -2.38 9.03
CA GLU A 118 0.17 -3.83 9.16
C GLU A 118 0.35 -4.27 10.62
N ASP A 119 -0.07 -5.49 10.95
CA ASP A 119 -0.05 -5.97 12.32
C ASP A 119 1.37 -6.22 12.84
N TYR A 120 2.32 -6.56 11.95
CA TYR A 120 3.69 -6.90 12.32
C TYR A 120 4.70 -5.80 11.99
N LYS A 121 5.71 -5.64 12.85
CA LYS A 121 6.84 -4.75 12.59
C LYS A 121 7.78 -5.37 11.54
N PRO A 122 8.26 -4.58 10.57
CA PRO A 122 9.25 -5.07 9.61
C PRO A 122 10.64 -5.21 10.25
N VAL A 123 11.40 -6.20 9.80
CA VAL A 123 12.85 -6.18 9.97
C VAL A 123 13.44 -5.45 8.78
N PHE A 124 13.88 -4.23 9.02
CA PHE A 124 14.33 -3.28 8.02
C PHE A 124 15.37 -3.84 7.04
N SER A 125 16.37 -4.56 7.53
CA SER A 125 17.45 -5.12 6.71
C SER A 125 17.00 -6.08 5.60
N PHE A 126 15.80 -6.63 5.69
CA PHE A 126 15.26 -7.53 4.66
C PHE A 126 14.58 -6.79 3.49
N PHE A 127 14.26 -5.52 3.64
CA PHE A 127 13.53 -4.75 2.63
C PHE A 127 14.41 -3.83 1.81
N ILE A 128 15.54 -3.36 2.36
CA ILE A 128 16.41 -2.42 1.65
C ILE A 128 17.53 -3.17 0.92
N LYS A 129 17.58 -2.96 -0.39
CA LYS A 129 18.74 -3.29 -1.21
C LYS A 129 19.63 -2.06 -1.37
N ASP A 130 20.93 -2.29 -1.51
CA ASP A 130 21.94 -1.20 -1.54
C ASP A 130 21.77 -0.23 -2.72
N ASN A 131 21.17 -0.70 -3.83
CA ASN A 131 20.96 0.09 -5.03
C ASN A 131 19.65 0.89 -5.05
N PHE A 132 18.75 0.71 -4.07
CA PHE A 132 17.42 1.36 -4.09
C PHE A 132 17.51 2.87 -3.92
N PHE A 133 18.39 3.34 -3.05
CA PHE A 133 18.48 4.73 -2.62
C PHE A 133 19.93 5.22 -2.62
N ARG A 134 20.12 6.54 -2.55
CA ARG A 134 21.40 7.11 -2.20
C ARG A 134 21.76 6.79 -0.74
N PRO A 135 23.05 6.77 -0.35
CA PRO A 135 23.44 6.43 1.02
C PRO A 135 22.78 7.31 2.09
N GLU A 136 22.66 8.61 1.85
CA GLU A 136 22.01 9.57 2.74
C GLU A 136 20.52 9.26 2.93
N ASP A 137 19.78 9.02 1.84
CA ASP A 137 18.36 8.68 1.87
C ASP A 137 18.12 7.33 2.56
N LYS A 138 19.02 6.36 2.33
CA LYS A 138 18.96 5.05 2.98
C LYS A 138 19.01 5.17 4.50
N HIS A 139 19.85 6.05 5.06
CA HIS A 139 19.93 6.27 6.50
C HIS A 139 18.64 6.86 7.07
N LEU A 140 18.09 7.86 6.40
CA LEU A 140 16.81 8.48 6.83
C LEU A 140 15.67 7.47 6.86
N ILE A 141 15.54 6.68 5.81
CA ILE A 141 14.53 5.62 5.71
C ILE A 141 14.76 4.57 6.80
N ALA A 142 16.02 4.14 7.01
CA ALA A 142 16.39 3.16 8.02
C ALA A 142 15.95 3.56 9.42
N ASP A 143 16.26 4.79 9.79
CA ASP A 143 15.93 5.31 11.12
C ASP A 143 14.43 5.43 11.37
N SER A 144 13.66 5.70 10.32
CA SER A 144 12.19 5.73 10.37
C SER A 144 11.61 4.34 10.64
N PHE A 145 12.11 3.31 9.93
CA PHE A 145 11.57 1.95 10.03
C PHE A 145 11.75 1.28 11.40
N ILE A 146 12.84 1.59 12.10
CA ILE A 146 13.13 0.98 13.40
C ILE A 146 12.10 1.38 14.46
N LYS A 147 11.52 2.57 14.32
CA LYS A 147 10.65 3.16 15.33
C LYS A 147 9.17 2.90 15.08
N ASN A 148 8.79 2.56 13.86
CA ASN A 148 7.42 2.67 13.39
C ASN A 148 6.86 1.33 12.89
N ARG A 149 5.53 1.21 12.92
CA ARG A 149 4.82 0.10 12.27
C ARG A 149 4.82 0.29 10.75
N MET A 150 4.75 -0.82 10.02
CA MET A 150 4.67 -0.79 8.56
C MET A 150 3.31 -0.26 8.11
N ILE A 151 3.32 0.82 7.34
CA ILE A 151 2.16 1.27 6.58
C ILE A 151 2.14 0.49 5.26
N ASN A 152 1.01 -0.10 4.90
CA ASN A 152 0.87 -0.74 3.61
C ASN A 152 0.51 0.30 2.53
N GLY A 153 1.40 0.50 1.57
CA GLY A 153 1.26 1.47 0.47
C GLY A 153 0.28 1.06 -0.63
N GLY A 154 -0.33 -0.12 -0.53
CA GLY A 154 -1.31 -0.60 -1.52
C GLY A 154 -2.69 0.05 -1.41
N PHE A 155 -2.94 0.85 -0.37
CA PHE A 155 -4.16 1.65 -0.22
C PHE A 155 -3.88 2.87 0.64
N ILE A 156 -3.86 4.05 0.02
CA ILE A 156 -3.59 5.34 0.68
C ILE A 156 -4.60 6.36 0.17
N ILE A 157 -5.22 7.10 1.07
CA ILE A 157 -5.99 8.28 0.70
C ILE A 157 -5.22 9.52 1.16
N ALA A 158 -5.09 10.50 0.29
CA ALA A 158 -4.35 11.71 0.60
C ALA A 158 -4.96 12.95 -0.07
N PRO A 159 -4.86 14.12 0.57
CA PRO A 159 -5.14 15.36 -0.09
C PRO A 159 -4.09 15.67 -1.16
N ARG A 160 -4.47 16.43 -2.15
CA ARG A 160 -3.68 16.76 -3.34
C ARG A 160 -2.23 17.15 -3.01
N VAL A 161 -2.03 18.08 -2.10
CA VAL A 161 -0.70 18.64 -1.81
C VAL A 161 0.22 17.56 -1.25
N GLN A 162 -0.26 16.83 -0.25
CA GLN A 162 0.51 15.75 0.38
C GLN A 162 0.80 14.60 -0.61
N LEU A 163 -0.16 14.28 -1.48
CA LEU A 163 0.09 13.22 -2.48
C LEU A 163 1.11 13.67 -3.53
N MET A 164 1.13 14.93 -3.92
CA MET A 164 2.19 15.48 -4.78
C MET A 164 3.56 15.39 -4.10
N GLU A 165 3.66 15.72 -2.81
CA GLU A 165 4.89 15.59 -2.03
C GLU A 165 5.35 14.12 -1.95
N LEU A 166 4.43 13.18 -1.76
CA LEU A 166 4.75 11.75 -1.80
C LEU A 166 5.27 11.32 -3.18
N CYS A 167 4.63 11.77 -4.24
CA CYS A 167 5.08 11.49 -5.61
C CYS A 167 6.50 12.04 -5.83
N ASP A 168 6.75 13.29 -5.45
CA ASP A 168 8.07 13.92 -5.57
C ASP A 168 9.13 13.21 -4.74
N ALA A 169 8.79 12.77 -3.53
CA ALA A 169 9.69 11.97 -2.68
C ALA A 169 10.03 10.62 -3.33
N CYS A 170 9.05 9.89 -3.85
CA CYS A 170 9.29 8.64 -4.58
C CYS A 170 10.18 8.85 -5.81
N LEU A 171 9.92 9.89 -6.59
CA LEU A 171 10.69 10.20 -7.79
C LEU A 171 12.12 10.66 -7.48
N GLY A 172 12.32 11.40 -6.38
CA GLY A 172 13.61 11.97 -5.98
C GLY A 172 14.51 11.00 -5.23
N MET A 173 13.94 10.15 -4.37
CA MET A 173 14.73 9.24 -3.51
C MET A 173 15.03 7.90 -4.18
N ILE A 174 14.09 7.35 -4.98
CA ILE A 174 14.26 6.03 -5.62
C ILE A 174 15.18 6.15 -6.83
N ARG A 175 16.36 5.52 -6.74
CA ARG A 175 17.33 5.45 -7.85
C ARG A 175 17.01 4.31 -8.81
N ASP A 176 16.76 3.13 -8.26
CA ASP A 176 16.48 1.94 -9.06
C ASP A 176 14.97 1.74 -9.20
N LYS A 177 14.44 2.22 -10.32
CA LYS A 177 13.01 2.12 -10.65
C LYS A 177 12.61 0.74 -11.18
N GLY A 178 13.56 -0.14 -11.45
CA GLY A 178 13.32 -1.47 -12.04
C GLY A 178 12.83 -2.53 -11.04
N HIS A 179 12.85 -2.23 -9.75
CA HIS A 179 12.53 -3.20 -8.69
C HIS A 179 11.20 -2.92 -8.01
N PHE A 180 10.58 -4.00 -7.54
CA PHE A 180 9.44 -3.94 -6.63
C PHE A 180 9.88 -3.57 -5.21
N GLY A 181 9.16 -2.67 -4.55
CA GLY A 181 9.21 -2.43 -3.11
C GLY A 181 9.91 -1.16 -2.61
N PRO A 182 10.78 -0.45 -3.37
CA PRO A 182 11.38 0.78 -2.85
C PRO A 182 10.35 1.88 -2.56
N ASP A 183 9.25 1.93 -3.29
CA ASP A 183 8.14 2.84 -3.06
C ASP A 183 7.51 2.66 -1.68
N GLN A 184 7.29 1.41 -1.26
CA GLN A 184 6.78 1.08 0.09
C GLN A 184 7.65 1.69 1.20
N LEU A 185 8.97 1.77 0.99
CA LEU A 185 9.91 2.32 1.95
C LEU A 185 9.81 3.85 2.03
N VAL A 186 9.69 4.53 0.88
CA VAL A 186 9.50 5.98 0.84
C VAL A 186 8.14 6.39 1.42
N VAL A 187 7.08 5.65 1.10
CA VAL A 187 5.75 5.85 1.70
C VAL A 187 5.83 5.82 3.22
N ASN A 188 6.45 4.78 3.79
CA ASN A 188 6.58 4.66 5.24
C ASN A 188 7.40 5.80 5.83
N TYR A 189 8.55 6.14 5.21
CA TYR A 189 9.37 7.24 5.65
C TYR A 189 8.58 8.55 5.70
N LEU A 190 7.93 8.92 4.60
CA LEU A 190 7.27 10.21 4.47
C LEU A 190 6.02 10.32 5.38
N LEU A 191 5.16 9.30 5.40
CA LEU A 191 3.94 9.33 6.19
C LEU A 191 4.24 9.38 7.70
N HIS A 192 5.27 8.69 8.16
CA HIS A 192 5.70 8.79 9.56
C HIS A 192 6.39 10.11 9.90
N GLN A 193 7.00 10.79 8.92
CA GLN A 193 7.60 12.11 9.11
C GLN A 193 6.55 13.22 9.19
N GLN A 194 5.56 13.19 8.30
CA GLN A 194 4.55 14.24 8.20
C GLN A 194 3.33 13.99 9.10
N GLY A 195 3.17 12.74 9.55
CA GLY A 195 1.98 12.28 10.24
C GLY A 195 0.89 11.79 9.28
N PHE A 196 0.04 10.92 9.78
CA PHE A 196 -1.12 10.38 9.06
C PHE A 196 -2.21 9.97 10.04
N THR A 197 -3.44 9.91 9.57
CA THR A 197 -4.55 9.29 10.30
C THR A 197 -4.54 7.79 10.04
N GLU A 198 -4.30 7.00 11.08
CA GLU A 198 -4.40 5.55 10.98
C GLU A 198 -5.87 5.16 10.83
N LEU A 199 -6.17 4.46 9.73
CA LEU A 199 -7.48 3.87 9.47
C LEU A 199 -7.60 2.52 10.17
N GLU A 200 -8.85 2.11 10.42
CA GLU A 200 -9.13 0.76 10.88
C GLU A 200 -8.62 -0.27 9.85
N ARG A 201 -8.10 -1.39 10.35
CA ARG A 201 -7.53 -2.48 9.54
C ARG A 201 -8.46 -2.96 8.42
N ARG A 202 -9.78 -2.89 8.62
CA ARG A 202 -10.78 -3.29 7.61
C ARG A 202 -10.70 -2.51 6.29
N TYR A 203 -10.07 -1.34 6.26
CA TYR A 203 -9.92 -0.51 5.06
C TYR A 203 -8.67 -0.80 4.21
N ASN A 204 -7.81 -1.69 4.65
CA ASN A 204 -6.76 -2.32 3.86
C ASN A 204 -6.29 -3.59 4.60
N PHE A 205 -7.13 -4.60 4.58
CA PHE A 205 -6.87 -5.85 5.28
C PHE A 205 -5.90 -6.72 4.49
N VAL A 206 -4.63 -6.63 4.84
CA VAL A 206 -3.57 -7.43 4.22
C VAL A 206 -3.57 -8.82 4.84
N VAL A 207 -4.15 -9.80 4.13
CA VAL A 207 -4.35 -11.16 4.67
C VAL A 207 -3.03 -11.81 5.09
N ALA A 208 -1.96 -11.60 4.31
CA ALA A 208 -0.65 -12.23 4.56
C ALA A 208 0.00 -11.77 5.88
N THR A 209 -0.26 -10.53 6.30
CA THR A 209 0.35 -9.91 7.50
C THR A 209 -0.64 -9.71 8.64
N SER A 210 -1.87 -10.22 8.51
CA SER A 210 -2.85 -10.12 9.59
C SER A 210 -2.53 -11.10 10.72
N ALA A 211 -2.61 -10.62 11.96
CA ALA A 211 -2.38 -11.45 13.15
C ALA A 211 -3.46 -12.53 13.32
N GLU A 212 -4.67 -12.23 12.88
CA GLU A 212 -5.82 -13.14 12.92
C GLU A 212 -6.38 -13.38 11.52
N PRO A 213 -6.79 -14.64 11.19
CA PRO A 213 -7.34 -14.95 9.90
C PRO A 213 -8.72 -14.33 9.72
N PRO A 214 -9.06 -13.88 8.51
CA PRO A 214 -10.43 -13.51 8.21
C PRO A 214 -11.30 -14.78 8.17
N ARG A 215 -12.60 -14.61 8.48
CA ARG A 215 -13.61 -15.61 8.10
C ARG A 215 -14.04 -15.34 6.67
N ILE A 216 -14.28 -16.41 5.91
CA ILE A 216 -14.73 -16.29 4.52
C ILE A 216 -16.06 -17.05 4.41
N GLU A 217 -17.12 -16.33 4.09
CA GLU A 217 -18.48 -16.83 3.95
C GLU A 217 -19.02 -16.40 2.58
N GLU A 218 -19.36 -17.36 1.72
CA GLU A 218 -19.87 -17.12 0.36
C GLU A 218 -19.00 -16.14 -0.46
N GLY A 219 -17.67 -16.23 -0.32
CA GLY A 219 -16.71 -15.35 -0.99
C GLY A 219 -16.51 -13.99 -0.33
N GLN A 220 -17.22 -13.68 0.74
CA GLN A 220 -17.07 -12.44 1.51
C GLN A 220 -16.09 -12.64 2.69
N PHE A 221 -15.26 -11.63 2.92
CA PHE A 221 -14.33 -11.59 4.04
C PHE A 221 -14.93 -10.82 5.22
N LEU A 222 -14.90 -11.45 6.38
CA LEU A 222 -15.30 -10.88 7.65
C LEU A 222 -14.11 -10.83 8.60
N ASP A 223 -14.02 -9.78 9.39
CA ASP A 223 -13.03 -9.69 10.46
C ASP A 223 -13.38 -10.65 11.62
N PRO A 224 -12.52 -10.83 12.63
CA PRO A 224 -12.79 -11.69 13.78
C PRO A 224 -14.10 -11.34 14.52
N ASP A 225 -14.48 -10.07 14.52
CA ASP A 225 -15.71 -9.58 15.15
C ASP A 225 -16.97 -9.81 14.30
N GLY A 226 -16.82 -10.38 13.10
CA GLY A 226 -17.91 -10.64 12.15
C GLY A 226 -18.33 -9.42 11.33
N ARG A 227 -17.56 -8.33 11.35
CA ARG A 227 -17.81 -7.16 10.52
C ARG A 227 -17.22 -7.40 9.13
N ARG A 228 -17.90 -6.89 8.10
CA ARG A 228 -17.40 -6.96 6.73
C ARG A 228 -16.09 -6.18 6.60
N ILE A 229 -15.08 -6.80 6.00
CA ILE A 229 -13.83 -6.13 5.63
C ILE A 229 -14.11 -5.28 4.40
N ALA A 230 -13.84 -3.98 4.48
CA ALA A 230 -14.20 -3.05 3.41
C ALA A 230 -13.27 -3.19 2.19
N VAL A 231 -11.96 -3.31 2.43
CA VAL A 231 -10.95 -3.47 1.39
C VAL A 231 -10.08 -4.67 1.75
N VAL A 232 -10.17 -5.73 0.96
CA VAL A 232 -9.36 -6.95 1.13
C VAL A 232 -8.17 -6.89 0.21
N HIS A 233 -6.97 -7.08 0.75
CA HIS A 233 -5.73 -7.03 0.03
C HIS A 233 -4.98 -8.36 0.16
N ASN A 234 -4.98 -9.17 -0.91
CA ASN A 234 -4.23 -10.43 -0.98
C ASN A 234 -2.79 -10.17 -1.44
N ALA A 235 -2.12 -9.23 -0.74
CA ALA A 235 -0.77 -8.79 -1.06
C ALA A 235 0.26 -9.92 -0.97
N GLY A 236 1.36 -9.76 -1.69
CA GLY A 236 2.51 -10.63 -1.65
C GLY A 236 3.22 -10.72 -3.00
N ASN A 237 4.56 -10.58 -2.97
CA ASN A 237 5.38 -10.60 -4.18
C ASN A 237 5.31 -11.96 -4.91
N TYR A 238 5.26 -13.05 -4.15
CA TYR A 238 5.20 -14.40 -4.71
C TYR A 238 3.79 -14.94 -4.61
N ARG A 239 3.12 -15.16 -5.75
CA ARG A 239 1.72 -15.66 -5.80
C ARG A 239 1.51 -16.96 -5.00
N PHE A 240 2.50 -17.89 -5.01
CA PHE A 240 2.39 -19.16 -4.30
C PHE A 240 2.40 -19.00 -2.77
N LEU A 241 2.92 -17.87 -2.25
CA LEU A 241 2.88 -17.51 -0.82
C LEU A 241 1.65 -16.70 -0.43
N ARG A 242 0.78 -16.33 -1.37
CA ARG A 242 -0.46 -15.62 -1.03
C ARG A 242 -1.41 -16.57 -0.31
N PRO A 243 -1.97 -16.16 0.85
CA PRO A 243 -2.76 -17.07 1.68
C PRO A 243 -4.18 -17.33 1.13
N ILE A 244 -4.67 -16.52 0.18
CA ILE A 244 -5.96 -16.76 -0.47
C ILE A 244 -5.73 -17.36 -1.86
N ASP A 245 -6.31 -18.53 -2.07
CA ASP A 245 -6.42 -19.13 -3.40
C ASP A 245 -7.69 -18.66 -4.11
N ASN A 246 -7.67 -18.68 -5.44
CA ASN A 246 -8.78 -18.19 -6.27
C ASN A 246 -9.32 -16.83 -5.80
N PHE A 247 -8.39 -15.89 -5.48
CA PHE A 247 -8.74 -14.57 -4.99
C PHE A 247 -9.54 -13.78 -6.04
N GLY A 248 -10.72 -13.30 -5.65
CA GLY A 248 -11.60 -12.57 -6.54
C GLY A 248 -12.87 -12.06 -5.83
N TYR A 249 -13.70 -11.35 -6.57
CA TYR A 249 -14.95 -10.80 -6.08
C TYR A 249 -16.14 -11.69 -6.47
N GLY A 250 -16.97 -12.01 -5.50
CA GLY A 250 -18.21 -12.78 -5.67
C GLY A 250 -18.15 -14.21 -5.13
N PRO A 251 -19.29 -14.92 -5.16
CA PRO A 251 -19.37 -16.30 -4.69
C PRO A 251 -18.51 -17.24 -5.54
N GLY A 252 -18.02 -18.31 -4.92
CA GLY A 252 -17.11 -19.27 -5.58
C GLY A 252 -15.63 -18.88 -5.60
N HIS A 253 -15.30 -17.70 -5.07
CA HIS A 253 -13.93 -17.24 -4.88
C HIS A 253 -13.48 -17.35 -3.42
N ASN A 254 -12.17 -17.13 -3.20
CA ASN A 254 -11.56 -16.87 -1.89
C ASN A 254 -11.50 -18.09 -0.96
N VAL A 255 -10.55 -18.95 -1.20
CA VAL A 255 -10.26 -20.10 -0.32
C VAL A 255 -9.00 -19.81 0.51
N LEU A 256 -9.13 -19.81 1.84
CA LEU A 256 -7.98 -19.62 2.74
C LEU A 256 -7.12 -20.89 2.78
N LYS A 257 -5.87 -20.78 2.33
CA LYS A 257 -4.82 -21.81 2.49
C LYS A 257 -4.25 -21.72 3.91
N LYS A 258 -4.84 -22.48 4.83
CA LYS A 258 -4.51 -22.41 6.26
C LYS A 258 -3.03 -22.65 6.54
N GLU A 259 -2.40 -23.59 5.83
CA GLU A 259 -0.99 -23.93 5.97
C GLU A 259 -0.09 -22.75 5.60
N ILE A 260 -0.37 -22.09 4.47
CA ILE A 260 0.37 -20.90 4.02
C ILE A 260 0.17 -19.75 5.00
N TYR A 261 -1.08 -19.48 5.41
CA TYR A 261 -1.38 -18.46 6.39
C TYR A 261 -0.64 -18.68 7.71
N THR A 262 -0.67 -19.92 8.24
CA THR A 262 0.02 -20.27 9.50
C THR A 262 1.53 -20.13 9.37
N ALA A 263 2.11 -20.56 8.25
CA ALA A 263 3.53 -20.40 7.99
C ALA A 263 3.95 -18.92 7.90
N LEU A 264 3.18 -18.09 7.20
CA LEU A 264 3.41 -16.65 7.12
C LEU A 264 3.32 -15.97 8.50
N ARG A 265 2.31 -16.31 9.28
CA ARG A 265 2.14 -15.79 10.64
C ARG A 265 3.34 -16.14 11.53
N GLY A 266 3.80 -17.38 11.52
CA GLY A 266 5.01 -17.79 12.24
C GLY A 266 6.25 -17.03 11.77
N PHE A 267 6.39 -16.83 10.46
CA PHE A 267 7.48 -16.08 9.87
C PHE A 267 7.45 -14.60 10.30
N TYR A 268 6.31 -13.92 10.21
CA TYR A 268 6.20 -12.51 10.59
C TYR A 268 6.36 -12.31 12.10
N ALA A 269 5.79 -13.18 12.95
CA ALA A 269 5.98 -13.13 14.39
C ALA A 269 7.46 -13.31 14.79
N SER A 270 8.18 -14.22 14.13
CA SER A 270 9.62 -14.41 14.35
C SER A 270 10.42 -13.17 13.93
N ARG A 271 10.04 -12.53 12.82
CA ARG A 271 10.68 -11.29 12.35
C ARG A 271 10.41 -10.11 13.28
N GLU A 272 9.21 -10.00 13.84
CA GLU A 272 8.89 -8.98 14.83
C GLU A 272 9.76 -9.12 16.09
N GLY A 273 9.97 -10.34 16.57
CA GLY A 273 10.91 -10.63 17.66
C GLY A 273 12.34 -10.16 17.34
N LEU A 274 12.82 -10.39 16.11
CA LEU A 274 14.12 -9.92 15.66
C LEU A 274 14.17 -8.39 15.57
N ALA A 275 13.11 -7.73 15.07
CA ALA A 275 13.02 -6.28 14.99
C ALA A 275 13.10 -5.65 16.38
N THR A 276 12.36 -6.20 17.34
CA THR A 276 12.37 -5.75 18.76
C THR A 276 13.76 -5.91 19.38
N ALA A 277 14.45 -7.03 19.11
CA ALA A 277 15.81 -7.23 19.58
C ALA A 277 16.80 -6.22 18.97
N GLN A 278 16.69 -5.90 17.68
CA GLN A 278 17.49 -4.88 17.01
C GLN A 278 17.26 -3.49 17.60
N GLU A 279 16.00 -3.11 17.87
CA GLU A 279 15.67 -1.85 18.54
C GLU A 279 16.34 -1.74 19.92
N THR A 280 16.28 -2.81 20.71
CA THR A 280 16.89 -2.87 22.05
C THR A 280 18.40 -2.66 21.98
N VAL A 281 19.07 -3.38 21.07
CA VAL A 281 20.52 -3.24 20.87
C VAL A 281 20.90 -1.83 20.42
N GLN A 282 20.16 -1.22 19.52
CA GLN A 282 20.44 0.13 19.05
C GLN A 282 20.19 1.18 20.13
N ARG A 283 19.12 1.04 20.90
CA ARG A 283 18.85 1.89 22.06
C ARG A 283 20.00 1.84 23.05
N SER A 284 20.45 0.65 23.44
CA SER A 284 21.57 0.47 24.37
C SER A 284 22.86 1.10 23.83
N ARG A 285 23.15 0.97 22.51
CA ARG A 285 24.31 1.62 21.88
C ARG A 285 24.22 3.15 21.93
N ARG A 286 23.03 3.74 21.72
CA ARG A 286 22.83 5.21 21.80
C ARG A 286 23.00 5.72 23.23
N GLU A 287 22.46 5.01 24.21
CA GLU A 287 22.60 5.33 25.63
C GLU A 287 24.09 5.28 26.05
N LEU A 288 24.81 4.23 25.64
CA LEU A 288 26.24 4.10 25.89
C LEU A 288 27.06 5.24 25.24
N ALA A 289 26.78 5.56 23.97
CA ALA A 289 27.43 6.66 23.26
C ALA A 289 27.13 8.02 23.92
N GLY A 290 25.93 8.22 24.44
CA GLY A 290 25.54 9.39 25.22
C GLY A 290 26.33 9.52 26.54
N LEU A 291 26.48 8.41 27.27
CA LEU A 291 27.30 8.34 28.47
C LEU A 291 28.75 8.66 28.20
N ILE A 292 29.36 8.07 27.14
CA ILE A 292 30.76 8.33 26.74
C ILE A 292 30.94 9.81 26.38
N ARG A 293 30.01 10.45 25.68
CA ARG A 293 30.08 11.89 25.37
C ARG A 293 30.07 12.74 26.65
N ARG A 294 29.16 12.45 27.60
CA ARG A 294 29.08 13.18 28.88
C ARG A 294 30.34 13.04 29.70
N LEU A 295 30.97 11.85 29.72
CA LEU A 295 32.24 11.64 30.41
C LEU A 295 33.38 12.44 29.78
N LYS A 296 33.42 12.59 28.43
CA LYS A 296 34.41 13.38 27.72
C LYS A 296 34.24 14.91 27.85
N THR A 297 33.08 15.38 28.29
CA THR A 297 32.84 16.82 28.54
C THR A 297 33.11 17.24 29.98
N VAL A 298 33.42 16.29 30.87
CA VAL A 298 33.75 16.54 32.29
C VAL A 298 35.27 16.46 32.57
N THR A 299 36.00 15.99 31.55
CA THR A 299 37.49 16.03 31.52
C THR A 299 37.96 17.16 30.65
#